data_5e65c82ebd35cf00a57ebd3c86ec391a
#
_entry.id   5e65c82ebd35cf00a57ebd3c86ec391a
#
_cell.length_a   1.000
_cell.length_b   1.000
_cell.length_c   1.000
_cell.angle_alpha   90.00
_cell.angle_beta   90.00
_cell.angle_gamma   90.00
#
_symmetry.space_group_name_H-M   'P 1'
#
loop_
_entity.id
_entity.type
_entity.pdbx_description
1 polymer ?
#
loop_
_entity_poly.entity_id
_entity_poly.type
_entity_poly.pdbx_seq_one_letter_code
_entity_poly.pdbx_strand_id
1 'polypeptide(L)'
;MKLRACLFALLVVLPSAASADGVVDKLITPADRIRLNNYAQTRELAIAEARRGGEADEVAQLETILAKRVQTFRNFDMTGNWQCRTIKIGGQLPLVIYGWFKCRVTDDGSGWKLEKISGSQRTSGRFYDENERRLIYLGSQYVNDEKPKPYASGPETDQVGYAFRTGQKEWRIELPLPYYESKLDILEFRR
;
A
#
# COMPACT_ATOMS: atom_id res chain seq x y z
N MET A 1 3.09 -62.56 -37.10
CA MET A 1 3.21 -61.91 -35.78
C MET A 1 3.11 -60.40 -35.95
N LYS A 2 1.99 -59.78 -35.62
CA LYS A 2 1.75 -58.33 -35.79
C LYS A 2 1.91 -57.65 -34.43
N LEU A 3 2.99 -56.85 -34.26
CA LEU A 3 3.27 -56.06 -33.07
C LEU A 3 2.33 -54.84 -33.09
N ARG A 4 1.46 -54.72 -32.08
CA ARG A 4 0.67 -53.51 -31.85
C ARG A 4 1.43 -52.61 -30.86
N ALA A 5 1.91 -51.49 -31.36
CA ALA A 5 2.50 -50.43 -30.52
C ALA A 5 1.36 -49.62 -29.88
N CYS A 6 1.22 -49.68 -28.56
CA CYS A 6 0.38 -48.81 -27.78
C CYS A 6 1.11 -47.45 -27.53
N LEU A 7 0.59 -46.39 -28.13
CA LEU A 7 1.05 -45.03 -27.82
C LEU A 7 0.34 -44.57 -26.53
N PHE A 8 1.13 -44.45 -25.44
CA PHE A 8 0.65 -43.78 -24.22
C PHE A 8 0.82 -42.26 -24.39
N ALA A 9 -0.26 -41.54 -24.52
CA ALA A 9 -0.26 -40.07 -24.50
C ALA A 9 -0.12 -39.61 -23.02
N LEU A 10 1.02 -39.00 -22.69
CA LEU A 10 1.29 -38.39 -21.39
C LEU A 10 0.54 -37.05 -21.32
N LEU A 11 -0.54 -37.00 -20.56
CA LEU A 11 -1.29 -35.75 -20.31
C LEU A 11 -0.49 -34.92 -19.28
N VAL A 12 0.22 -33.89 -19.75
CA VAL A 12 0.88 -32.90 -18.87
C VAL A 12 -0.18 -31.93 -18.35
N VAL A 13 -0.59 -32.11 -17.10
CA VAL A 13 -1.44 -31.15 -16.39
C VAL A 13 -0.54 -30.02 -15.91
N LEU A 14 -0.58 -28.87 -16.61
CA LEU A 14 0.04 -27.63 -16.15
C LEU A 14 -0.75 -27.09 -14.96
N PRO A 15 -0.11 -26.81 -13.81
CA PRO A 15 -0.79 -26.16 -12.69
C PRO A 15 -1.21 -24.75 -13.15
N SER A 16 -2.50 -24.49 -13.17
CA SER A 16 -3.02 -23.13 -13.31
C SER A 16 -2.56 -22.34 -12.09
N ALA A 17 -1.73 -21.33 -12.26
CA ALA A 17 -1.47 -20.33 -11.23
C ALA A 17 -2.82 -19.67 -10.91
N ALA A 18 -3.37 -19.98 -9.73
CA ALA A 18 -4.53 -19.28 -9.21
C ALA A 18 -4.09 -17.82 -8.98
N SER A 19 -4.61 -16.90 -9.79
CA SER A 19 -4.37 -15.48 -9.62
C SER A 19 -5.00 -15.06 -8.30
N ALA A 20 -4.20 -14.53 -7.36
CA ALA A 20 -4.66 -13.93 -6.10
C ALA A 20 -5.55 -12.69 -6.35
N ASP A 21 -5.54 -12.14 -7.55
CA ASP A 21 -6.27 -10.95 -7.99
C ASP A 21 -7.78 -11.02 -7.72
N GLY A 22 -8.40 -12.19 -7.82
CA GLY A 22 -9.85 -12.33 -7.67
C GLY A 22 -10.39 -12.19 -6.25
N VAL A 23 -9.55 -12.29 -5.21
CA VAL A 23 -9.97 -12.22 -3.80
C VAL A 23 -10.04 -10.77 -3.35
N VAL A 24 -8.99 -9.97 -3.60
CA VAL A 24 -8.93 -8.57 -3.17
C VAL A 24 -9.99 -7.73 -3.86
N ASP A 25 -10.31 -8.02 -5.12
CA ASP A 25 -11.35 -7.31 -5.86
C ASP A 25 -12.73 -7.39 -5.22
N LYS A 26 -13.04 -8.48 -4.53
CA LYS A 26 -14.29 -8.65 -3.79
C LYS A 26 -14.31 -7.95 -2.43
N LEU A 27 -13.14 -7.62 -1.90
CA LEU A 27 -13.00 -6.93 -0.61
C LEU A 27 -13.08 -5.41 -0.76
N ILE A 28 -12.60 -4.86 -1.88
CA ILE A 28 -12.54 -3.42 -2.11
C ILE A 28 -13.95 -2.83 -2.22
N THR A 29 -14.28 -1.85 -1.37
CA THR A 29 -15.56 -1.16 -1.43
C THR A 29 -15.71 -0.39 -2.75
N PRO A 30 -16.95 -0.12 -3.24
CA PRO A 30 -17.16 0.69 -4.44
C PRO A 30 -16.51 2.09 -4.34
N ALA A 31 -16.56 2.72 -3.16
CA ALA A 31 -15.94 4.02 -2.93
C ALA A 31 -14.41 3.94 -3.07
N ASP A 32 -13.78 2.92 -2.51
CA ASP A 32 -12.34 2.73 -2.58
C ASP A 32 -11.86 2.29 -3.96
N ARG A 33 -12.70 1.59 -4.72
CA ARG A 33 -12.43 1.31 -6.13
C ARG A 33 -12.30 2.59 -6.94
N ILE A 34 -13.16 3.59 -6.68
CA ILE A 34 -13.06 4.91 -7.31
C ILE A 34 -11.75 5.61 -6.93
N ARG A 35 -11.35 5.53 -5.66
CA ARG A 35 -10.07 6.10 -5.18
C ARG A 35 -8.87 5.48 -5.91
N LEU A 36 -8.82 4.15 -6.00
CA LEU A 36 -7.75 3.43 -6.71
C LEU A 36 -7.75 3.74 -8.22
N ASN A 37 -8.92 3.82 -8.86
CA ASN A 37 -9.02 4.16 -10.28
C ASN A 37 -8.50 5.58 -10.58
N ASN A 38 -8.63 6.49 -9.64
CA ASN A 38 -8.14 7.87 -9.76
C ASN A 38 -6.70 8.06 -9.24
N TYR A 39 -6.03 6.99 -8.78
CA TYR A 39 -4.73 7.08 -8.11
C TYR A 39 -3.69 7.86 -8.92
N ALA A 40 -3.50 7.52 -10.20
CA ALA A 40 -2.46 8.14 -11.01
C ALA A 40 -2.68 9.66 -11.18
N GLN A 41 -3.90 10.06 -11.51
CA GLN A 41 -4.26 11.46 -11.66
C GLN A 41 -4.18 12.23 -10.33
N THR A 42 -4.72 11.64 -9.26
CA THR A 42 -4.66 12.24 -7.92
C THR A 42 -3.23 12.46 -7.47
N ARG A 43 -2.36 11.46 -7.68
CA ARG A 43 -0.95 11.53 -7.34
C ARG A 43 -0.24 12.66 -8.08
N GLU A 44 -0.45 12.78 -9.38
CA GLU A 44 0.14 13.84 -10.20
C GLU A 44 -0.30 15.24 -9.73
N LEU A 45 -1.59 15.43 -9.53
CA LEU A 45 -2.16 16.71 -9.07
C LEU A 45 -1.65 17.09 -7.68
N ALA A 46 -1.64 16.15 -6.73
CA ALA A 46 -1.16 16.39 -5.37
C ALA A 46 0.32 16.80 -5.36
N ILE A 47 1.17 16.07 -6.08
CA ILE A 47 2.61 16.39 -6.17
C ILE A 47 2.82 17.77 -6.84
N ALA A 48 2.06 18.09 -7.88
CA ALA A 48 2.15 19.40 -8.52
C ALA A 48 1.74 20.55 -7.56
N GLU A 49 0.78 20.34 -6.67
CA GLU A 49 0.44 21.31 -5.61
C GLU A 49 1.57 21.47 -4.60
N ALA A 50 2.14 20.36 -4.12
CA ALA A 50 3.27 20.39 -3.21
C ALA A 50 4.46 21.16 -3.79
N ARG A 51 4.80 20.92 -5.06
CA ARG A 51 5.89 21.63 -5.76
C ARG A 51 5.67 23.13 -5.87
N ARG A 52 4.42 23.56 -6.01
CA ARG A 52 4.09 24.99 -6.17
C ARG A 52 4.00 25.75 -4.85
N GLY A 53 3.57 25.08 -3.78
CA GLY A 53 3.20 25.77 -2.54
C GLY A 53 3.85 25.23 -1.27
N GLY A 54 4.61 24.14 -1.35
CA GLY A 54 5.31 23.56 -0.20
C GLY A 54 6.60 24.32 0.13
N GLU A 55 7.05 24.18 1.38
CA GLU A 55 8.34 24.70 1.81
C GLU A 55 9.48 23.99 1.06
N ALA A 56 10.52 24.74 0.66
CA ALA A 56 11.58 24.23 -0.22
C ALA A 56 12.27 22.96 0.30
N ASP A 57 12.55 22.91 1.60
CA ASP A 57 13.21 21.77 2.25
C ASP A 57 12.30 20.53 2.28
N GLU A 58 11.00 20.71 2.50
CA GLU A 58 10.02 19.61 2.46
C GLU A 58 9.82 19.09 1.03
N VAL A 59 9.76 19.99 0.04
CA VAL A 59 9.69 19.62 -1.37
C VAL A 59 10.92 18.81 -1.78
N ALA A 60 12.14 19.23 -1.39
CA ALA A 60 13.35 18.47 -1.67
C ALA A 60 13.35 17.07 -1.03
N GLN A 61 12.80 16.94 0.19
CA GLN A 61 12.63 15.65 0.83
C GLN A 61 11.59 14.79 0.07
N LEU A 62 10.46 15.36 -0.33
CA LEU A 62 9.45 14.67 -1.12
C LEU A 62 10.04 14.14 -2.43
N GLU A 63 10.79 14.97 -3.17
CA GLU A 63 11.44 14.56 -4.42
C GLU A 63 12.40 13.39 -4.21
N THR A 64 13.18 13.41 -3.11
CA THR A 64 14.06 12.29 -2.74
C THR A 64 13.28 10.98 -2.53
N ILE A 65 12.11 11.04 -1.87
CA ILE A 65 11.25 9.89 -1.64
C ILE A 65 10.65 9.37 -2.95
N LEU A 66 10.20 10.28 -3.81
CA LEU A 66 9.58 9.95 -5.10
C LEU A 66 10.56 9.37 -6.11
N ALA A 67 11.83 9.81 -6.07
CA ALA A 67 12.89 9.34 -6.95
C ALA A 67 13.35 7.89 -6.66
N LYS A 68 13.01 7.33 -5.48
CA LYS A 68 13.38 5.97 -5.12
C LYS A 68 12.76 4.96 -6.10
N ARG A 69 13.60 4.12 -6.71
CA ARG A 69 13.18 3.10 -7.68
C ARG A 69 12.35 2.02 -7.00
N VAL A 70 11.18 1.73 -7.57
CA VAL A 70 10.32 0.62 -7.12
C VAL A 70 10.99 -0.73 -7.43
N GLN A 71 11.06 -1.59 -6.44
CA GLN A 71 11.62 -2.94 -6.48
C GLN A 71 10.51 -3.99 -6.35
N THR A 72 10.83 -5.24 -6.69
CA THR A 72 9.91 -6.37 -6.46
C THR A 72 9.81 -6.72 -4.99
N PHE A 73 8.63 -7.19 -4.55
CA PHE A 73 8.42 -7.79 -3.23
C PHE A 73 8.91 -9.24 -3.13
N ARG A 74 9.34 -9.86 -4.24
CA ARG A 74 9.88 -11.21 -4.23
C ARG A 74 11.03 -11.32 -3.22
N ASN A 75 10.98 -12.29 -2.31
CA ASN A 75 11.95 -12.51 -1.24
C ASN A 75 12.14 -11.30 -0.29
N PHE A 76 11.10 -10.46 -0.15
CA PHE A 76 11.09 -9.36 0.80
C PHE A 76 10.12 -9.68 1.94
N ASP A 77 10.63 -9.74 3.14
CA ASP A 77 9.81 -9.92 4.34
C ASP A 77 9.53 -8.56 4.99
N MET A 78 8.25 -8.21 5.04
CA MET A 78 7.78 -6.98 5.68
C MET A 78 7.66 -7.11 7.20
N THR A 79 7.70 -8.31 7.77
CA THR A 79 7.48 -8.51 9.21
C THR A 79 8.51 -7.78 10.08
N GLY A 80 8.10 -7.38 11.27
CA GLY A 80 8.94 -6.73 12.25
C GLY A 80 8.57 -5.28 12.57
N ASN A 81 9.46 -4.63 13.31
CA ASN A 81 9.30 -3.25 13.73
C ASN A 81 9.91 -2.30 12.68
N TRP A 82 9.21 -1.19 12.44
CA TRP A 82 9.57 -0.17 11.47
C TRP A 82 9.48 1.22 12.11
N GLN A 83 10.31 2.15 11.65
CA GLN A 83 10.01 3.56 11.73
C GLN A 83 9.11 3.93 10.58
N CYS A 84 8.05 4.69 10.84
CA CYS A 84 7.11 5.14 9.81
C CYS A 84 6.80 6.63 9.98
N ARG A 85 6.58 7.33 8.88
CA ARG A 85 6.09 8.72 8.90
C ARG A 85 5.02 8.95 7.85
N THR A 86 4.14 9.89 8.13
CA THR A 86 3.11 10.34 7.19
C THR A 86 3.59 11.59 6.47
N ILE A 87 3.31 11.67 5.19
CA ILE A 87 3.51 12.84 4.34
C ILE A 87 2.16 13.14 3.72
N LYS A 88 1.59 14.30 4.02
CA LYS A 88 0.31 14.77 3.47
C LYS A 88 0.58 15.72 2.31
N ILE A 89 -0.03 15.45 1.16
CA ILE A 89 0.31 16.09 -0.11
C ILE A 89 -0.96 16.65 -0.76
N GLY A 90 -0.98 17.96 -0.99
CA GLY A 90 -2.10 18.68 -1.58
C GLY A 90 -3.32 18.76 -0.66
N GLY A 91 -4.28 19.62 -0.99
CA GLY A 91 -5.49 19.81 -0.20
C GLY A 91 -5.42 21.05 0.69
N GLN A 92 -5.70 20.94 1.99
CA GLN A 92 -5.70 22.10 2.90
C GLN A 92 -4.32 22.76 3.01
N LEU A 93 -3.25 21.97 3.03
CA LEU A 93 -1.87 22.43 2.94
C LEU A 93 -1.19 21.77 1.74
N PRO A 94 -0.31 22.47 1.03
CA PRO A 94 0.36 21.93 -0.14
C PRO A 94 1.23 20.69 0.19
N LEU A 95 1.93 20.73 1.32
CA LEU A 95 2.81 19.65 1.79
C LEU A 95 2.99 19.76 3.30
N VAL A 96 2.96 18.60 3.98
CA VAL A 96 3.36 18.46 5.39
C VAL A 96 4.08 17.14 5.56
N ILE A 97 5.31 17.18 6.06
CA ILE A 97 6.11 15.99 6.39
C ILE A 97 6.18 15.84 7.90
N TYR A 98 5.55 14.78 8.42
CA TYR A 98 5.58 14.50 9.85
C TYR A 98 6.88 13.79 10.27
N GLY A 99 7.16 13.82 11.58
CA GLY A 99 8.26 13.08 12.18
C GLY A 99 8.04 11.55 12.14
N TRP A 100 9.08 10.81 12.60
CA TRP A 100 9.07 9.35 12.61
C TRP A 100 8.34 8.81 13.85
N PHE A 101 7.51 7.82 13.62
CA PHE A 101 6.73 7.07 14.59
C PHE A 101 7.11 5.58 14.55
N LYS A 102 6.46 4.79 15.39
CA LYS A 102 6.65 3.34 15.45
C LYS A 102 5.51 2.64 14.72
N CYS A 103 5.87 1.71 13.85
CA CYS A 103 4.97 0.82 13.16
C CYS A 103 5.41 -0.64 13.35
N ARG A 104 4.50 -1.57 13.21
CA ARG A 104 4.77 -3.02 13.24
C ARG A 104 4.04 -3.69 12.10
N VAL A 105 4.70 -4.64 11.47
CA VAL A 105 4.09 -5.57 10.52
C VAL A 105 4.19 -6.97 11.09
N THR A 106 3.07 -7.69 11.10
CA THR A 106 2.97 -9.09 11.52
C THR A 106 2.46 -9.94 10.36
N ASP A 107 2.71 -11.23 10.42
CA ASP A 107 2.08 -12.23 9.56
C ASP A 107 1.39 -13.25 10.48
N ASP A 108 0.09 -13.44 10.29
CA ASP A 108 -0.73 -14.38 11.07
C ASP A 108 -1.16 -15.61 10.23
N GLY A 109 -0.48 -15.84 9.11
CA GLY A 109 -0.82 -16.88 8.14
C GLY A 109 -1.85 -16.44 7.10
N SER A 110 -2.44 -15.24 7.27
CA SER A 110 -3.36 -14.62 6.29
C SER A 110 -2.70 -13.49 5.51
N GLY A 111 -1.36 -13.41 5.57
CA GLY A 111 -0.54 -12.36 4.98
C GLY A 111 -0.21 -11.23 5.93
N TRP A 112 0.46 -10.23 5.42
CA TRP A 112 0.99 -9.12 6.21
C TRP A 112 -0.10 -8.18 6.72
N LYS A 113 0.00 -7.84 8.00
CA LYS A 113 -0.83 -6.86 8.70
C LYS A 113 0.04 -5.74 9.26
N LEU A 114 -0.27 -4.50 8.90
CA LEU A 114 0.35 -3.28 9.43
C LEU A 114 -0.43 -2.75 10.63
N GLU A 115 0.31 -2.26 11.63
CA GLU A 115 -0.20 -1.44 12.71
C GLU A 115 0.75 -0.28 13.00
N LYS A 116 0.25 0.97 12.91
CA LYS A 116 0.97 2.15 13.42
C LYS A 116 0.68 2.26 14.91
N ILE A 117 1.71 2.03 15.73
CA ILE A 117 1.59 1.82 17.18
C ILE A 117 1.97 3.05 18.02
N SER A 118 2.32 4.19 17.38
CA SER A 118 2.56 5.45 18.06
C SER A 118 2.06 6.65 17.25
N GLY A 119 1.95 7.80 17.93
CA GLY A 119 1.32 9.00 17.39
C GLY A 119 -0.20 8.99 17.55
N SER A 120 -0.85 10.14 17.34
CA SER A 120 -2.31 10.29 17.51
C SER A 120 -3.09 9.73 16.32
N GLN A 121 -2.66 10.00 15.08
CA GLN A 121 -3.28 9.41 13.89
C GLN A 121 -2.62 8.06 13.61
N ARG A 122 -3.41 7.01 13.64
CA ARG A 122 -2.96 5.62 13.48
C ARG A 122 -3.67 4.93 12.32
N THR A 123 -3.08 3.85 11.85
CA THR A 123 -3.67 2.97 10.84
C THR A 123 -3.43 1.51 11.20
N SER A 124 -4.37 0.65 10.85
CA SER A 124 -4.23 -0.80 10.87
C SER A 124 -4.89 -1.40 9.63
N GLY A 125 -4.22 -2.33 8.97
CA GLY A 125 -4.74 -2.94 7.74
C GLY A 125 -3.87 -4.05 7.20
N ARG A 126 -4.32 -4.66 6.10
CA ARG A 126 -3.68 -5.81 5.46
C ARG A 126 -3.21 -5.49 4.06
N PHE A 127 -2.22 -6.25 3.61
CA PHE A 127 -1.69 -6.19 2.25
C PHE A 127 -2.18 -7.40 1.44
N TYR A 128 -2.46 -7.14 0.17
CA TYR A 128 -2.88 -8.12 -0.82
C TYR A 128 -2.03 -7.97 -2.07
N ASP A 129 -1.66 -9.08 -2.69
CA ASP A 129 -0.88 -9.06 -3.91
C ASP A 129 -1.70 -8.48 -5.06
N GLU A 130 -1.16 -7.50 -5.77
CA GLU A 130 -1.67 -7.05 -7.06
C GLU A 130 -0.72 -7.51 -8.18
N ASN A 131 0.58 -7.27 -7.97
CA ASN A 131 1.64 -7.80 -8.85
C ASN A 131 2.98 -7.85 -8.09
N GLU A 132 4.03 -8.32 -8.72
CA GLU A 132 5.36 -8.49 -8.08
C GLU A 132 5.96 -7.20 -7.48
N ARG A 133 5.51 -6.02 -7.92
CA ARG A 133 6.07 -4.71 -7.52
C ARG A 133 5.10 -3.83 -6.76
N ARG A 134 3.84 -4.26 -6.64
CA ARG A 134 2.79 -3.46 -6.02
C ARG A 134 1.84 -4.35 -5.23
N LEU A 135 1.56 -3.95 -3.98
CA LEU A 135 0.52 -4.55 -3.16
C LEU A 135 -0.62 -3.56 -3.00
N ILE A 136 -1.83 -4.07 -2.77
CA ILE A 136 -2.97 -3.27 -2.32
C ILE A 136 -3.01 -3.29 -0.81
N TYR A 137 -3.13 -2.13 -0.19
CA TYR A 137 -3.38 -1.96 1.23
C TYR A 137 -4.86 -1.66 1.47
N LEU A 138 -5.50 -2.45 2.33
CA LEU A 138 -6.84 -2.21 2.83
C LEU A 138 -6.78 -2.11 4.35
N GLY A 139 -7.19 -0.97 4.90
CA GLY A 139 -7.09 -0.72 6.33
C GLY A 139 -8.08 0.31 6.83
N SER A 140 -7.91 0.71 8.07
CA SER A 140 -8.67 1.78 8.67
C SER A 140 -7.80 2.71 9.49
N GLN A 141 -8.13 4.01 9.44
CA GLN A 141 -7.56 5.01 10.33
C GLN A 141 -8.32 5.05 11.65
N TYR A 142 -7.61 5.42 12.71
CA TYR A 142 -8.18 5.60 14.04
C TYR A 142 -7.31 6.57 14.85
N VAL A 143 -7.81 7.04 15.99
CA VAL A 143 -7.13 8.06 16.79
C VAL A 143 -6.69 7.47 18.13
N ASN A 144 -5.44 7.74 18.51
CA ASN A 144 -4.85 7.33 19.79
C ASN A 144 -5.02 5.81 20.06
N ASP A 145 -5.58 5.47 21.22
CA ASP A 145 -5.76 4.10 21.68
C ASP A 145 -7.14 3.53 21.37
N GLU A 146 -7.90 4.17 20.48
CA GLU A 146 -9.14 3.59 19.94
C GLU A 146 -8.85 2.24 19.28
N LYS A 147 -9.83 1.35 19.33
CA LYS A 147 -9.73 0.11 18.58
C LYS A 147 -9.97 0.39 17.10
N PRO A 148 -9.06 -0.06 16.21
CA PRO A 148 -9.28 0.08 14.77
C PRO A 148 -10.57 -0.64 14.37
N LYS A 149 -11.42 0.05 13.60
CA LYS A 149 -12.57 -0.59 12.96
C LYS A 149 -12.07 -1.53 11.85
N PRO A 150 -12.81 -2.59 11.53
CA PRO A 150 -12.51 -3.37 10.34
C PRO A 150 -12.56 -2.50 9.08
N TYR A 151 -11.81 -2.85 8.05
CA TYR A 151 -11.98 -2.27 6.72
C TYR A 151 -13.43 -2.49 6.24
N ALA A 152 -13.95 -1.60 5.40
CA ALA A 152 -15.35 -1.51 4.97
C ALA A 152 -16.33 -1.05 6.07
N SER A 153 -15.84 -0.29 7.06
CA SER A 153 -16.68 0.36 8.09
C SER A 153 -17.19 1.73 7.68
N GLY A 154 -16.72 2.28 6.57
CA GLY A 154 -17.19 3.52 5.98
C GLY A 154 -16.05 4.47 5.57
N PRO A 155 -16.37 5.44 4.68
CA PRO A 155 -15.36 6.26 4.03
C PRO A 155 -14.53 7.12 4.99
N GLU A 156 -15.07 7.46 6.16
CA GLU A 156 -14.36 8.26 7.17
C GLU A 156 -13.19 7.52 7.80
N THR A 157 -13.28 6.18 7.87
CA THR A 157 -12.26 5.34 8.48
C THR A 157 -11.48 4.52 7.47
N ASP A 158 -12.11 4.14 6.36
CA ASP A 158 -11.51 3.23 5.39
C ASP A 158 -10.32 3.87 4.68
N GLN A 159 -9.24 3.10 4.62
CA GLN A 159 -8.02 3.47 3.91
C GLN A 159 -7.71 2.43 2.84
N VAL A 160 -7.47 2.91 1.63
CA VAL A 160 -7.05 2.10 0.49
C VAL A 160 -5.86 2.75 -0.18
N GLY A 161 -4.92 1.95 -0.66
CA GLY A 161 -3.77 2.46 -1.39
C GLY A 161 -2.87 1.37 -1.94
N TYR A 162 -1.79 1.82 -2.52
CA TYR A 162 -0.77 0.95 -3.09
C TYR A 162 0.51 0.99 -2.28
N ALA A 163 1.08 -0.19 -2.01
CA ALA A 163 2.38 -0.30 -1.36
C ALA A 163 3.47 -0.61 -2.39
N PHE A 164 4.63 0.02 -2.20
CA PHE A 164 5.81 -0.09 -3.07
C PHE A 164 7.06 -0.32 -2.23
N ARG A 165 7.82 -1.35 -2.57
CA ARG A 165 9.16 -1.54 -2.03
C ARG A 165 10.13 -0.59 -2.72
N THR A 166 10.94 0.16 -1.95
CA THR A 166 11.87 1.16 -2.48
C THR A 166 13.33 0.90 -2.09
N GLY A 167 13.58 -0.11 -1.24
CA GLY A 167 14.92 -0.48 -0.82
C GLY A 167 14.96 -1.83 -0.12
N GLN A 168 16.14 -2.20 0.40
CA GLN A 168 16.28 -3.42 1.19
C GLN A 168 15.57 -3.32 2.55
N LYS A 169 15.50 -2.12 3.10
CA LYS A 169 14.87 -1.80 4.39
C LYS A 169 13.97 -0.57 4.27
N GLU A 170 13.34 -0.40 3.12
CA GLU A 170 12.50 0.76 2.82
C GLU A 170 11.33 0.36 1.94
N TRP A 171 10.17 0.89 2.25
CA TRP A 171 8.95 0.79 1.46
C TRP A 171 8.00 1.93 1.80
N ARG A 172 6.93 2.11 1.03
CA ARG A 172 5.92 3.12 1.29
C ARG A 172 4.54 2.65 0.86
N ILE A 173 3.50 3.24 1.46
CA ILE A 173 2.12 3.17 0.99
C ILE A 173 1.76 4.54 0.45
N GLU A 174 1.07 4.59 -0.67
CA GLU A 174 0.48 5.78 -1.24
C GLU A 174 -1.05 5.64 -1.20
N LEU A 175 -1.74 6.50 -0.41
CA LEU A 175 -3.17 6.48 -0.15
C LEU A 175 -3.83 7.63 -0.92
N PRO A 176 -4.49 7.39 -2.06
CA PRO A 176 -5.17 8.44 -2.82
C PRO A 176 -6.47 8.87 -2.14
N LEU A 177 -6.79 10.15 -2.22
CA LEU A 177 -8.04 10.75 -1.75
C LEU A 177 -8.42 10.29 -0.32
N PRO A 178 -7.52 10.45 0.68
CA PRO A 178 -7.91 10.20 2.05
C PRO A 178 -9.12 11.07 2.40
N TYR A 179 -9.95 10.64 3.36
CA TYR A 179 -11.17 11.36 3.70
C TYR A 179 -10.90 12.77 4.26
N TYR A 180 -9.77 12.94 4.95
CA TYR A 180 -9.40 14.20 5.60
C TYR A 180 -8.16 14.84 4.97
N GLU A 181 -8.15 16.18 4.94
CA GLU A 181 -7.03 17.12 4.84
C GLU A 181 -6.26 17.13 3.51
N SER A 182 -5.91 16.00 2.93
CA SER A 182 -4.98 15.90 1.80
C SER A 182 -5.60 15.24 0.57
N LYS A 183 -4.93 15.34 -0.57
CA LYS A 183 -5.29 14.61 -1.80
C LYS A 183 -4.56 13.27 -1.90
N LEU A 184 -3.35 13.21 -1.34
CA LEU A 184 -2.54 12.01 -1.30
C LEU A 184 -1.81 11.95 0.03
N ASP A 185 -1.87 10.83 0.73
CA ASP A 185 -0.99 10.52 1.85
C ASP A 185 0.06 9.52 1.43
N ILE A 186 1.32 9.76 1.80
CA ILE A 186 2.37 8.75 1.74
C ILE A 186 2.73 8.34 3.16
N LEU A 187 2.64 7.05 3.46
CA LEU A 187 3.29 6.47 4.63
C LEU A 187 4.62 5.89 4.18
N GLU A 188 5.72 6.47 4.64
CA GLU A 188 7.08 5.99 4.38
C GLU A 188 7.58 5.15 5.56
N PHE A 189 8.27 4.05 5.26
CA PHE A 189 8.78 3.09 6.24
C PHE A 189 10.26 2.84 6.02
N ARG A 190 11.02 2.74 7.15
CA ARG A 190 12.44 2.38 7.16
C ARG A 190 12.81 1.57 8.40
N ARG A 191 13.90 0.82 8.32
CA ARG A 191 14.53 0.14 9.47
C ARG A 191 16.03 -0.10 9.28
#